data_6e04bd947f2abee0cb03fa38d1d5f081
#
_entry.id   6e04bd947f2abee0cb03fa38d1d5f081
#
_cell.length_a   1.000
_cell.length_b   1.000
_cell.length_c   1.000
_cell.angle_alpha   90.00
_cell.angle_beta   90.00
_cell.angle_gamma   90.00
#
_symmetry.space_group_name_H-M   'P 1'
#
loop_
_entity.id
_entity.type
_entity.pdbx_description
1 polymer ?
#
loop_
_entity_poly.entity_id
_entity_poly.type
_entity_poly.pdbx_seq_one_letter_code
_entity_poly.pdbx_strand_id
1 'polypeptide(L)'
;MNKWEDLDKKYIWHPFTQMKGWVENPQLVIERGDGVKLYDTEGRGYYDGISSLWVNIHGHRRREIDDAIKAQIDKISHSTLLGLINQPSAEFAEKLVEITPEGLNKVFYSDDGSTAVEAAVKIAFQYWQFKGRPEKQQFINLGDSYHGDTVGAVSVGNIDVFHKVYKPLLFATKKMTCPSFYHSKLGFKTEEEFLKYLLDELEDYLKENASHVAAMIIEPLVQAAAGMLMQPKGYIKGVRELTKKYGVLLIVDEVATGFGRTGKMFACEHEGVLPDLM
;
A
#
# COMPACT_ATOMS: atom_id res chain seq x y z
N MET A 1 -32.61 18.93 -8.66
CA MET A 1 -31.41 18.33 -8.06
C MET A 1 -31.81 17.03 -7.36
N ASN A 2 -30.95 16.04 -7.38
CA ASN A 2 -31.19 14.78 -6.70
C ASN A 2 -31.00 15.02 -5.19
N LYS A 3 -31.91 14.55 -4.34
CA LYS A 3 -31.84 14.65 -2.88
C LYS A 3 -30.46 14.24 -2.33
N TRP A 4 -29.85 13.23 -2.92
CA TRP A 4 -28.56 12.69 -2.50
C TRP A 4 -27.39 13.64 -2.81
N GLU A 5 -27.43 14.33 -3.96
CA GLU A 5 -26.47 15.39 -4.27
C GLU A 5 -26.55 16.55 -3.29
N ASP A 6 -27.77 16.96 -2.90
CA ASP A 6 -27.95 18.06 -1.94
C ASP A 6 -27.38 17.71 -0.56
N LEU A 7 -27.60 16.46 -0.11
CA LEU A 7 -27.06 15.96 1.15
C LEU A 7 -25.53 15.84 1.12
N ASP A 8 -24.99 15.32 0.02
CA ASP A 8 -23.55 15.18 -0.18
C ASP A 8 -22.85 16.55 -0.13
N LYS A 9 -23.27 17.48 -0.99
CA LYS A 9 -22.72 18.83 -1.08
C LYS A 9 -22.78 19.59 0.27
N LYS A 10 -23.78 19.30 1.08
CA LYS A 10 -23.99 19.97 2.37
C LYS A 10 -23.16 19.38 3.52
N TYR A 11 -22.95 18.07 3.53
CA TYR A 11 -22.45 17.36 4.71
C TYR A 11 -21.17 16.55 4.51
N ILE A 12 -20.72 16.30 3.27
CA ILE A 12 -19.56 15.47 3.01
C ILE A 12 -18.38 16.32 2.54
N TRP A 13 -17.22 16.09 3.14
CA TRP A 13 -15.95 16.61 2.66
C TRP A 13 -15.18 15.47 1.99
N HIS A 14 -15.06 15.51 0.68
CA HIS A 14 -14.42 14.47 -0.12
C HIS A 14 -12.90 14.51 -0.03
N PRO A 15 -12.22 13.33 0.08
CA PRO A 15 -10.76 13.26 0.02
C PRO A 15 -10.26 13.67 -1.37
N PHE A 16 -9.05 14.25 -1.44
CA PHE A 16 -8.38 14.64 -2.69
C PHE A 16 -9.24 15.47 -3.66
N THR A 17 -10.22 16.20 -3.16
CA THR A 17 -11.22 16.88 -3.97
C THR A 17 -11.15 18.39 -3.75
N GLN A 18 -11.13 19.14 -4.86
CA GLN A 18 -11.33 20.59 -4.83
C GLN A 18 -12.83 20.88 -4.61
N MET A 19 -13.21 21.10 -3.35
CA MET A 19 -14.60 21.16 -2.91
C MET A 19 -15.44 22.26 -3.57
N LYS A 20 -14.83 23.41 -3.95
CA LYS A 20 -15.54 24.47 -4.67
C LYS A 20 -16.08 23.95 -6.01
N GLY A 21 -15.22 23.30 -6.79
CA GLY A 21 -15.64 22.71 -8.07
C GLY A 21 -16.62 21.54 -7.88
N TRP A 22 -16.48 20.78 -6.79
CA TRP A 22 -17.41 19.70 -6.45
C TRP A 22 -18.83 20.23 -6.23
N VAL A 23 -19.00 21.27 -5.44
CA VAL A 23 -20.31 21.87 -5.12
C VAL A 23 -20.98 22.53 -6.33
N GLU A 24 -20.18 23.14 -7.23
CA GLU A 24 -20.69 23.83 -8.42
C GLU A 24 -21.14 22.91 -9.55
N ASN A 25 -20.71 21.65 -9.58
CA ASN A 25 -20.99 20.70 -10.65
C ASN A 25 -21.99 19.61 -10.23
N PRO A 26 -22.73 18.99 -11.20
CA PRO A 26 -23.55 17.83 -10.94
C PRO A 26 -22.67 16.62 -10.59
N GLN A 27 -23.17 15.77 -9.68
CA GLN A 27 -22.46 14.60 -9.19
C GLN A 27 -23.17 13.30 -9.58
N LEU A 28 -22.38 12.26 -9.84
CA LEU A 28 -22.87 10.94 -10.13
C LEU A 28 -23.24 10.21 -8.81
N VAL A 29 -24.50 9.90 -8.63
CA VAL A 29 -25.00 9.19 -7.44
C VAL A 29 -25.12 7.71 -7.75
N ILE A 30 -24.22 6.89 -7.23
CA ILE A 30 -24.26 5.45 -7.41
C ILE A 30 -25.23 4.83 -6.42
N GLU A 31 -26.16 3.98 -6.92
CA GLU A 31 -27.16 3.27 -6.13
C GLU A 31 -26.83 1.80 -5.91
N ARG A 32 -26.29 1.13 -6.94
CA ARG A 32 -25.99 -0.31 -6.88
C ARG A 32 -24.83 -0.70 -7.78
N GLY A 33 -24.27 -1.88 -7.52
CA GLY A 33 -23.27 -2.53 -8.37
C GLY A 33 -23.67 -3.95 -8.72
N ASP A 34 -23.19 -4.47 -9.86
CA ASP A 34 -23.35 -5.85 -10.27
C ASP A 34 -22.21 -6.28 -11.21
N GLY A 35 -21.48 -7.32 -10.86
CA GLY A 35 -20.29 -7.76 -11.59
C GLY A 35 -19.26 -6.64 -11.72
N VAL A 36 -19.00 -6.18 -12.94
CA VAL A 36 -18.02 -5.11 -13.24
C VAL A 36 -18.70 -3.75 -13.49
N LYS A 37 -19.96 -3.60 -13.14
CA LYS A 37 -20.72 -2.37 -13.40
C LYS A 37 -21.24 -1.74 -12.12
N LEU A 38 -21.24 -0.40 -12.12
CA LEU A 38 -21.95 0.45 -11.19
C LEU A 38 -23.18 1.05 -11.91
N TYR A 39 -24.22 1.31 -11.18
CA TYR A 39 -25.45 1.92 -11.70
C TYR A 39 -25.83 3.11 -10.85
N ASP A 40 -26.19 4.20 -11.52
CA ASP A 40 -26.66 5.40 -10.84
C ASP A 40 -28.17 5.32 -10.51
N THR A 41 -28.66 6.32 -9.79
CA THR A 41 -30.07 6.45 -9.39
C THR A 41 -31.05 6.63 -10.56
N GLU A 42 -30.55 6.84 -11.79
CA GLU A 42 -31.35 6.90 -13.01
C GLU A 42 -31.29 5.57 -13.80
N GLY A 43 -30.58 4.56 -13.25
CA GLY A 43 -30.44 3.23 -13.84
C GLY A 43 -29.38 3.15 -14.95
N ARG A 44 -28.61 4.19 -15.21
CA ARG A 44 -27.52 4.15 -16.18
C ARG A 44 -26.36 3.33 -15.65
N GLY A 45 -25.80 2.46 -16.50
CA GLY A 45 -24.71 1.58 -16.13
C GLY A 45 -23.34 2.09 -16.59
N TYR A 46 -22.35 2.02 -15.71
CA TYR A 46 -20.96 2.41 -15.94
C TYR A 46 -20.03 1.24 -15.65
N TYR A 47 -19.00 1.04 -16.46
CA TYR A 47 -17.95 0.08 -16.11
C TYR A 47 -17.06 0.63 -14.99
N ASP A 48 -16.88 -0.15 -13.94
CA ASP A 48 -15.95 0.14 -12.86
C ASP A 48 -14.54 -0.32 -13.25
N GLY A 49 -13.91 0.46 -14.14
CA GLY A 49 -12.61 0.14 -14.72
C GLY A 49 -11.42 0.23 -13.77
N ILE A 50 -11.64 0.75 -12.56
CA ILE A 50 -10.61 0.88 -11.53
C ILE A 50 -10.91 0.05 -10.26
N SER A 51 -11.90 -0.87 -10.34
CA SER A 51 -12.31 -1.72 -9.21
C SER A 51 -12.59 -0.91 -7.94
N SER A 52 -13.34 0.21 -8.05
CA SER A 52 -13.64 1.14 -6.96
C SER A 52 -12.37 1.55 -6.18
N LEU A 53 -11.36 1.97 -6.91
CA LEU A 53 -10.01 2.32 -6.46
C LEU A 53 -9.25 1.09 -5.89
N TRP A 54 -9.13 0.05 -6.72
CA TRP A 54 -8.31 -1.18 -6.56
C TRP A 54 -8.78 -2.19 -5.52
N VAL A 55 -9.84 -1.92 -4.75
CA VAL A 55 -10.24 -2.80 -3.64
C VAL A 55 -11.23 -3.90 -4.03
N ASN A 56 -11.99 -3.73 -5.12
CA ASN A 56 -13.05 -4.67 -5.51
C ASN A 56 -12.54 -5.71 -6.53
N ILE A 57 -11.73 -6.67 -6.08
CA ILE A 57 -11.08 -7.66 -6.96
C ILE A 57 -12.02 -8.76 -7.47
N HIS A 58 -13.15 -9.01 -6.82
CA HIS A 58 -14.10 -10.08 -7.18
C HIS A 58 -15.35 -9.58 -7.92
N GLY A 59 -15.42 -8.28 -8.19
CA GLY A 59 -16.61 -7.63 -8.71
C GLY A 59 -17.67 -7.32 -7.63
N HIS A 60 -18.65 -6.52 -8.01
CA HIS A 60 -19.73 -6.11 -7.14
C HIS A 60 -20.73 -7.24 -6.94
N ARG A 61 -21.28 -7.35 -5.73
CA ARG A 61 -22.32 -8.32 -5.37
C ARG A 61 -21.91 -9.77 -5.65
N ARG A 62 -20.70 -10.13 -5.32
CA ARG A 62 -20.29 -11.52 -5.33
C ARG A 62 -21.08 -12.28 -4.25
N ARG A 63 -22.00 -13.14 -4.70
CA ARG A 63 -23.02 -13.75 -3.83
C ARG A 63 -22.41 -14.54 -2.67
N GLU A 64 -21.34 -15.27 -2.92
CA GLU A 64 -20.66 -16.06 -1.90
C GLU A 64 -20.09 -15.19 -0.77
N ILE A 65 -19.58 -13.99 -1.12
CA ILE A 65 -19.05 -13.01 -0.15
C ILE A 65 -20.22 -12.35 0.60
N ASP A 66 -21.24 -11.88 -0.12
CA ASP A 66 -22.43 -11.25 0.45
C ASP A 66 -23.11 -12.17 1.48
N ASP A 67 -23.29 -13.46 1.14
CA ASP A 67 -23.97 -14.43 1.99
C ASP A 67 -23.10 -14.80 3.22
N ALA A 68 -21.78 -14.88 3.07
CA ALA A 68 -20.86 -15.09 4.20
C ALA A 68 -20.91 -13.91 5.19
N ILE A 69 -20.97 -12.67 4.70
CA ILE A 69 -21.11 -11.48 5.56
C ILE A 69 -22.43 -11.51 6.32
N LYS A 70 -23.53 -11.78 5.65
CA LYS A 70 -24.86 -11.89 6.30
C LYS A 70 -24.89 -12.97 7.38
N ALA A 71 -24.37 -14.16 7.06
CA ALA A 71 -24.30 -15.26 8.01
C ALA A 71 -23.43 -14.95 9.24
N GLN A 72 -22.38 -14.14 9.07
CA GLN A 72 -21.55 -13.70 10.19
C GLN A 72 -22.24 -12.63 11.04
N ILE A 73 -22.99 -11.70 10.42
CA ILE A 73 -23.77 -10.68 11.13
C ILE A 73 -24.83 -11.34 12.03
N ASP A 74 -25.47 -12.43 11.56
CA ASP A 74 -26.46 -13.18 12.34
C ASP A 74 -25.86 -13.85 13.59
N LYS A 75 -24.54 -14.06 13.63
CA LYS A 75 -23.84 -14.61 14.80
C LYS A 75 -23.36 -13.48 15.72
N ILE A 76 -22.51 -12.61 15.18
CA ILE A 76 -21.95 -11.44 15.86
C ILE A 76 -21.26 -10.53 14.84
N SER A 77 -21.59 -9.25 14.87
CA SER A 77 -21.00 -8.25 13.97
C SER A 77 -19.61 -7.76 14.42
N HIS A 78 -19.34 -7.76 15.73
CA HIS A 78 -18.08 -7.27 16.28
C HIS A 78 -17.71 -7.97 17.59
N SER A 79 -16.43 -8.27 17.74
CA SER A 79 -15.77 -8.51 19.03
C SER A 79 -14.31 -8.04 18.97
N THR A 80 -13.75 -7.66 20.12
CA THR A 80 -12.35 -7.22 20.19
C THR A 80 -11.36 -8.38 20.08
N LEU A 81 -10.16 -8.10 19.55
CA LEU A 81 -8.98 -8.98 19.71
C LEU A 81 -8.12 -8.62 20.92
N LEU A 82 -8.48 -7.58 21.67
CA LEU A 82 -7.79 -7.21 22.91
C LEU A 82 -8.22 -8.15 24.04
N GLY A 83 -7.44 -9.21 24.24
CA GLY A 83 -7.69 -10.21 25.29
C GLY A 83 -8.73 -11.28 24.94
N LEU A 84 -9.34 -11.23 23.75
CA LEU A 84 -10.29 -12.22 23.24
C LEU A 84 -9.83 -12.78 21.91
N ILE A 85 -10.42 -13.91 21.53
CA ILE A 85 -10.24 -14.56 20.23
C ILE A 85 -11.61 -14.70 19.58
N ASN A 86 -11.70 -14.50 18.28
CA ASN A 86 -12.87 -14.84 17.50
C ASN A 86 -12.51 -15.77 16.34
N GLN A 87 -13.43 -16.63 15.98
CA GLN A 87 -13.24 -17.66 14.95
C GLN A 87 -12.83 -17.06 13.59
N PRO A 88 -13.55 -16.06 13.00
CA PRO A 88 -13.20 -15.53 11.70
C PRO A 88 -11.78 -14.97 11.60
N SER A 89 -11.29 -14.27 12.64
CA SER A 89 -9.94 -13.72 12.59
C SER A 89 -8.86 -14.81 12.62
N ALA A 90 -9.08 -15.89 13.39
CA ALA A 90 -8.13 -17.00 13.46
C ALA A 90 -8.07 -17.77 12.14
N GLU A 91 -9.22 -18.12 11.57
CA GLU A 91 -9.31 -18.81 10.28
C GLU A 91 -8.75 -17.98 9.13
N PHE A 92 -9.03 -16.66 9.13
CA PHE A 92 -8.50 -15.76 8.11
C PHE A 92 -6.98 -15.60 8.22
N ALA A 93 -6.43 -15.50 9.45
CA ALA A 93 -4.98 -15.47 9.64
C ALA A 93 -4.29 -16.74 9.12
N GLU A 94 -4.87 -17.93 9.38
CA GLU A 94 -4.37 -19.19 8.82
C GLU A 94 -4.33 -19.13 7.29
N LYS A 95 -5.44 -18.74 6.65
CA LYS A 95 -5.51 -18.62 5.19
C LYS A 95 -4.52 -17.61 4.63
N LEU A 96 -4.32 -16.46 5.28
CA LEU A 96 -3.32 -15.49 4.85
C LEU A 96 -1.91 -16.07 4.92
N VAL A 97 -1.55 -16.76 6.01
CA VAL A 97 -0.23 -17.38 6.14
C VAL A 97 0.00 -18.48 5.09
N GLU A 98 -1.05 -19.25 4.73
CA GLU A 98 -0.96 -20.27 3.67
C GLU A 98 -0.63 -19.71 2.28
N ILE A 99 -1.07 -18.49 1.98
CA ILE A 99 -0.92 -17.89 0.63
C ILE A 99 0.20 -16.84 0.55
N THR A 100 0.72 -16.37 1.67
CA THR A 100 1.80 -15.37 1.70
C THR A 100 3.18 -16.01 1.49
N PRO A 101 4.20 -15.23 1.06
CA PRO A 101 5.57 -15.74 0.97
C PRO A 101 6.07 -16.38 2.27
N GLU A 102 6.92 -17.39 2.12
CA GLU A 102 7.52 -18.12 3.26
C GLU A 102 8.22 -17.15 4.23
N GLY A 103 8.01 -17.38 5.52
CA GLY A 103 8.56 -16.56 6.61
C GLY A 103 7.55 -15.58 7.21
N LEU A 104 6.51 -15.20 6.48
CA LEU A 104 5.40 -14.38 6.99
C LEU A 104 4.40 -15.29 7.72
N ASN A 105 4.56 -15.46 9.01
CA ASN A 105 3.81 -16.43 9.82
C ASN A 105 2.94 -15.81 10.90
N LYS A 106 2.76 -14.49 10.89
CA LYS A 106 1.91 -13.73 11.81
C LYS A 106 1.15 -12.67 11.06
N VAL A 107 -0.09 -12.47 11.44
CA VAL A 107 -0.98 -11.44 10.90
C VAL A 107 -1.27 -10.41 11.97
N PHE A 108 -1.13 -9.14 11.61
CA PHE A 108 -1.61 -8.00 12.39
C PHE A 108 -2.74 -7.32 11.61
N TYR A 109 -3.92 -7.24 12.21
CA TYR A 109 -5.07 -6.60 11.57
C TYR A 109 -5.10 -5.11 11.83
N SER A 110 -5.36 -4.34 10.79
CA SER A 110 -5.60 -2.90 10.85
C SER A 110 -6.77 -2.52 9.94
N ASP A 111 -7.15 -1.24 9.92
CA ASP A 111 -8.39 -0.80 9.26
C ASP A 111 -8.24 -0.62 7.75
N ASP A 112 -7.06 -0.20 7.30
CA ASP A 112 -6.75 0.09 5.90
C ASP A 112 -5.24 0.00 5.60
N GLY A 113 -4.84 0.30 4.36
CA GLY A 113 -3.43 0.28 3.94
C GLY A 113 -2.56 1.28 4.69
N SER A 114 -3.06 2.50 4.96
CA SER A 114 -2.30 3.51 5.71
C SER A 114 -2.02 3.06 7.14
N THR A 115 -3.03 2.52 7.82
CA THR A 115 -2.87 2.00 9.18
C THR A 115 -2.03 0.71 9.24
N ALA A 116 -2.06 -0.11 8.17
CA ALA A 116 -1.15 -1.24 8.03
C ALA A 116 0.32 -0.77 7.93
N VAL A 117 0.59 0.27 7.13
CA VAL A 117 1.92 0.87 7.04
C VAL A 117 2.37 1.50 8.36
N GLU A 118 1.47 2.21 9.07
CA GLU A 118 1.76 2.71 10.43
C GLU A 118 2.18 1.57 11.37
N ALA A 119 1.45 0.45 11.33
CA ALA A 119 1.79 -0.72 12.14
C ALA A 119 3.14 -1.31 11.72
N ALA A 120 3.42 -1.46 10.41
CA ALA A 120 4.67 -2.00 9.90
C ALA A 120 5.88 -1.14 10.30
N VAL A 121 5.78 0.18 10.19
CA VAL A 121 6.81 1.14 10.62
C VAL A 121 7.07 0.99 12.12
N LYS A 122 6.02 0.95 12.94
CA LYS A 122 6.15 0.78 14.39
C LYS A 122 6.74 -0.58 14.78
N ILE A 123 6.33 -1.65 14.12
CA ILE A 123 6.85 -3.01 14.35
C ILE A 123 8.35 -3.05 13.99
N ALA A 124 8.74 -2.51 12.84
CA ALA A 124 10.14 -2.46 12.41
C ALA A 124 11.01 -1.66 13.39
N PHE A 125 10.52 -0.50 13.84
CA PHE A 125 11.20 0.31 14.85
C PHE A 125 11.35 -0.46 16.18
N GLN A 126 10.24 -1.00 16.71
CA GLN A 126 10.23 -1.71 18.00
C GLN A 126 11.06 -2.99 17.97
N TYR A 127 11.10 -3.69 16.83
CA TYR A 127 11.96 -4.88 16.64
C TYR A 127 13.42 -4.56 17.00
N TRP A 128 13.95 -3.45 16.50
CA TRP A 128 15.34 -3.07 16.76
C TRP A 128 15.58 -2.65 18.20
N GLN A 129 14.60 -2.02 18.86
CA GLN A 129 14.68 -1.69 20.28
C GLN A 129 14.84 -2.99 21.11
N PHE A 130 14.02 -4.01 20.83
CA PHE A 130 14.08 -5.29 21.52
C PHE A 130 15.31 -6.12 21.15
N LYS A 131 15.92 -5.90 20.00
CA LYS A 131 17.19 -6.50 19.60
C LYS A 131 18.42 -5.80 20.21
N GLY A 132 18.22 -4.77 21.03
CA GLY A 132 19.32 -4.00 21.63
C GLY A 132 20.06 -3.13 20.63
N ARG A 133 19.41 -2.71 19.56
CA ARG A 133 19.93 -1.84 18.50
C ARG A 133 19.13 -0.55 18.40
N PRO A 134 19.03 0.26 19.48
CA PRO A 134 18.17 1.45 19.52
C PRO A 134 18.61 2.56 18.55
N GLU A 135 19.82 2.49 18.02
CA GLU A 135 20.33 3.41 16.99
C GLU A 135 19.66 3.21 15.62
N LYS A 136 19.03 2.06 15.35
CA LYS A 136 18.31 1.78 14.11
C LYS A 136 16.92 2.41 14.13
N GLN A 137 16.83 3.65 13.64
CA GLN A 137 15.61 4.47 13.70
C GLN A 137 15.21 5.05 12.34
N GLN A 138 16.14 5.07 11.37
CA GLN A 138 15.89 5.66 10.07
C GLN A 138 15.15 4.70 9.15
N PHE A 139 14.26 5.27 8.33
CA PHE A 139 13.59 4.54 7.24
C PHE A 139 14.09 5.01 5.89
N ILE A 140 14.18 4.09 4.94
CA ILE A 140 14.45 4.36 3.52
C ILE A 140 13.15 4.19 2.75
N ASN A 141 12.88 5.12 1.84
CA ASN A 141 11.76 5.07 0.91
C ASN A 141 12.19 5.51 -0.50
N LEU A 142 11.29 5.40 -1.46
CA LEU A 142 11.55 5.75 -2.85
C LEU A 142 10.98 7.11 -3.21
N GLY A 143 11.56 7.79 -4.18
CA GLY A 143 10.93 8.91 -4.85
C GLY A 143 9.61 8.47 -5.48
N ASP A 144 8.60 9.34 -5.44
CA ASP A 144 7.26 9.11 -5.99
C ASP A 144 6.53 7.89 -5.39
N SER A 145 6.94 7.39 -4.22
CA SER A 145 6.23 6.33 -3.50
C SER A 145 4.99 6.85 -2.76
N TYR A 146 3.98 6.00 -2.65
CA TYR A 146 2.76 6.26 -1.89
C TYR A 146 2.43 5.08 -0.98
N HIS A 147 2.28 5.36 0.31
CA HIS A 147 2.02 4.34 1.32
C HIS A 147 0.81 4.67 2.20
N GLY A 148 0.03 5.67 1.82
CA GLY A 148 -1.17 6.11 2.54
C GLY A 148 -1.08 7.55 3.04
N ASP A 149 -2.13 8.01 3.75
CA ASP A 149 -2.34 9.41 4.09
C ASP A 149 -2.29 9.70 5.61
N THR A 150 -2.03 8.72 6.44
CA THR A 150 -1.69 8.98 7.85
C THR A 150 -0.30 9.59 7.96
N VAL A 151 0.00 10.32 9.03
CA VAL A 151 1.27 11.06 9.18
C VAL A 151 2.50 10.16 9.03
N GLY A 152 2.47 8.95 9.59
CA GLY A 152 3.58 8.00 9.43
C GLY A 152 3.67 7.44 8.02
N ALA A 153 2.54 7.09 7.39
CA ALA A 153 2.52 6.62 6.01
C ALA A 153 3.01 7.71 5.04
N VAL A 154 2.56 8.96 5.21
CA VAL A 154 3.06 10.13 4.44
C VAL A 154 4.56 10.35 4.67
N SER A 155 5.08 10.11 5.89
CA SER A 155 6.50 10.26 6.17
C SER A 155 7.38 9.31 5.37
N VAL A 156 6.89 8.11 5.08
CA VAL A 156 7.57 7.14 4.22
C VAL A 156 7.13 7.20 2.76
N GLY A 157 6.16 8.07 2.40
CA GLY A 157 5.76 8.38 1.04
C GLY A 157 6.49 9.61 0.47
N ASN A 158 6.40 9.85 -0.85
CA ASN A 158 7.13 10.94 -1.50
C ASN A 158 6.41 11.56 -2.71
N ILE A 159 5.09 11.61 -2.73
CA ILE A 159 4.35 12.30 -3.80
C ILE A 159 4.10 13.75 -3.39
N ASP A 160 4.89 14.67 -3.92
CA ASP A 160 4.83 16.10 -3.56
C ASP A 160 3.45 16.73 -3.75
N VAL A 161 2.70 16.33 -4.78
CA VAL A 161 1.33 16.85 -5.05
C VAL A 161 0.40 16.61 -3.85
N PHE A 162 0.55 15.48 -3.16
CA PHE A 162 -0.28 15.13 -2.01
C PHE A 162 0.32 15.56 -0.67
N HIS A 163 1.65 15.52 -0.55
CA HIS A 163 2.33 15.52 0.74
C HIS A 163 3.05 16.83 1.09
N LYS A 164 3.33 17.70 0.12
CA LYS A 164 4.15 18.91 0.31
C LYS A 164 3.68 19.82 1.45
N VAL A 165 2.37 19.97 1.63
CA VAL A 165 1.79 20.83 2.68
C VAL A 165 2.05 20.27 4.07
N TYR A 166 2.17 18.95 4.21
CA TYR A 166 2.31 18.25 5.48
C TYR A 166 3.76 18.07 5.94
N LYS A 167 4.75 18.47 5.15
CA LYS A 167 6.19 18.32 5.48
C LYS A 167 6.56 18.69 6.93
N PRO A 168 6.01 19.75 7.55
CA PRO A 168 6.32 20.09 8.94
C PRO A 168 5.85 19.06 9.99
N LEU A 169 4.94 18.16 9.63
CA LEU A 169 4.40 17.11 10.52
C LEU A 169 5.14 15.78 10.40
N LEU A 170 6.00 15.63 9.39
CA LEU A 170 6.59 14.35 9.01
C LEU A 170 7.93 14.11 9.71
N PHE A 171 8.21 12.85 10.04
CA PHE A 171 9.55 12.46 10.44
C PHE A 171 10.48 12.29 9.22
N ALA A 172 11.77 12.46 9.46
CA ALA A 172 12.76 12.39 8.41
C ALA A 172 13.01 10.95 7.93
N THR A 173 13.08 10.77 6.62
CA THR A 173 13.43 9.52 5.95
C THR A 173 14.57 9.73 4.96
N LYS A 174 15.25 8.65 4.55
CA LYS A 174 16.17 8.66 3.42
C LYS A 174 15.41 8.32 2.14
N LYS A 175 15.29 9.29 1.27
CA LYS A 175 14.71 9.12 -0.05
C LYS A 175 15.78 8.61 -1.03
N MET A 176 15.45 7.53 -1.76
CA MET A 176 16.22 7.00 -2.88
C MET A 176 15.57 7.42 -4.20
N THR A 177 16.30 7.27 -5.30
CA THR A 177 15.80 7.56 -6.65
C THR A 177 14.56 6.73 -6.98
N CYS A 178 13.54 7.36 -7.61
CA CYS A 178 12.37 6.67 -8.13
C CYS A 178 12.80 5.63 -9.19
N PRO A 179 12.43 4.35 -9.04
CA PRO A 179 12.91 3.27 -9.91
C PRO A 179 12.11 3.15 -11.22
N SER A 180 11.79 4.27 -11.86
CA SER A 180 11.09 4.26 -13.15
C SER A 180 12.00 4.73 -14.27
N PHE A 181 12.48 3.78 -15.09
CA PHE A 181 13.37 4.07 -16.21
C PHE A 181 12.77 5.05 -17.21
N TYR A 182 11.51 4.84 -17.60
CA TYR A 182 10.83 5.67 -18.60
C TYR A 182 10.51 7.10 -18.13
N HIS A 183 10.48 7.32 -16.83
CA HIS A 183 10.23 8.64 -16.23
C HIS A 183 11.51 9.28 -15.67
N SER A 184 12.62 8.57 -15.70
CA SER A 184 13.92 9.06 -15.24
C SER A 184 14.43 10.18 -16.14
N LYS A 185 14.90 11.27 -15.52
CA LYS A 185 15.57 12.39 -16.21
C LYS A 185 17.11 12.26 -16.17
N LEU A 186 17.62 11.13 -15.70
CA LEU A 186 19.06 10.92 -15.50
C LEU A 186 19.85 10.56 -16.77
N GLY A 187 19.13 10.31 -17.88
CA GLY A 187 19.74 10.14 -19.20
C GLY A 187 20.39 8.77 -19.46
N PHE A 188 20.03 7.75 -18.69
CA PHE A 188 20.47 6.36 -18.97
C PHE A 188 19.96 5.88 -20.31
N LYS A 189 20.74 5.07 -21.01
CA LYS A 189 20.41 4.55 -22.35
C LYS A 189 19.67 3.22 -22.27
N THR A 190 19.92 2.43 -21.24
CA THR A 190 19.28 1.12 -21.06
C THR A 190 18.72 0.98 -19.63
N GLU A 191 17.75 0.07 -19.51
CA GLU A 191 17.15 -0.26 -18.22
C GLU A 191 18.16 -0.97 -17.29
N GLU A 192 19.09 -1.73 -17.85
CA GLU A 192 20.15 -2.40 -17.10
C GLU A 192 21.14 -1.41 -16.48
N GLU A 193 21.54 -0.38 -17.23
CA GLU A 193 22.39 0.70 -16.68
C GLU A 193 21.68 1.43 -15.55
N PHE A 194 20.39 1.70 -15.71
CA PHE A 194 19.58 2.34 -14.70
C PHE A 194 19.37 1.44 -13.46
N LEU A 195 19.07 0.17 -13.65
CA LEU A 195 18.98 -0.80 -12.56
C LEU A 195 20.26 -0.85 -11.74
N LYS A 196 21.42 -0.94 -12.44
CA LYS A 196 22.71 -0.93 -11.75
C LYS A 196 22.91 0.34 -10.93
N TYR A 197 22.61 1.49 -11.49
CA TYR A 197 22.71 2.77 -10.78
C TYR A 197 21.85 2.78 -9.50
N LEU A 198 20.58 2.32 -9.57
CA LEU A 198 19.67 2.29 -8.43
C LEU A 198 20.18 1.38 -7.31
N LEU A 199 20.75 0.24 -7.66
CA LEU A 199 21.29 -0.71 -6.67
C LEU A 199 22.61 -0.21 -6.10
N ASP A 200 23.49 0.40 -6.91
CA ASP A 200 24.71 1.03 -6.43
C ASP A 200 24.40 2.19 -5.46
N GLU A 201 23.43 3.05 -5.79
CA GLU A 201 22.97 4.15 -4.92
C GLU A 201 22.51 3.62 -3.55
N LEU A 202 21.71 2.55 -3.54
CA LEU A 202 21.25 1.93 -2.30
C LEU A 202 22.42 1.29 -1.54
N GLU A 203 23.28 0.55 -2.22
CA GLU A 203 24.42 -0.11 -1.57
C GLU A 203 25.38 0.89 -0.96
N ASP A 204 25.73 1.94 -1.67
CA ASP A 204 26.65 2.99 -1.18
C ASP A 204 26.07 3.67 0.06
N TYR A 205 24.78 3.96 0.05
CA TYR A 205 24.12 4.49 1.24
C TYR A 205 24.16 3.51 2.42
N LEU A 206 23.87 2.23 2.19
CA LEU A 206 23.86 1.21 3.24
C LEU A 206 25.23 0.91 3.80
N LYS A 207 26.31 0.98 3.02
CA LYS A 207 27.71 0.83 3.52
C LYS A 207 28.00 1.78 4.67
N GLU A 208 27.52 3.01 4.58
CA GLU A 208 27.81 4.05 5.57
C GLU A 208 26.77 4.12 6.69
N ASN A 209 25.49 3.82 6.39
CA ASN A 209 24.38 4.16 7.27
C ASN A 209 23.58 2.97 7.82
N ALA A 210 23.86 1.72 7.40
CA ALA A 210 23.04 0.56 7.77
C ALA A 210 22.91 0.35 9.30
N SER A 211 23.88 0.81 10.09
CA SER A 211 23.82 0.78 11.56
C SER A 211 22.67 1.61 12.13
N HIS A 212 22.17 2.60 11.38
CA HIS A 212 21.10 3.49 11.79
C HIS A 212 19.76 3.22 11.07
N VAL A 213 19.77 2.39 10.00
CA VAL A 213 18.59 2.10 9.20
C VAL A 213 17.78 0.95 9.82
N ALA A 214 16.54 1.21 10.16
CA ALA A 214 15.59 0.22 10.65
C ALA A 214 15.01 -0.63 9.53
N ALA A 215 14.45 0.03 8.52
CA ALA A 215 13.80 -0.66 7.40
C ALA A 215 13.84 0.19 6.13
N MET A 216 13.68 -0.51 4.99
CA MET A 216 13.29 0.07 3.72
C MET A 216 11.88 -0.36 3.38
N ILE A 217 11.03 0.58 2.92
CA ILE A 217 9.68 0.31 2.44
C ILE A 217 9.59 0.56 0.95
N ILE A 218 8.94 -0.34 0.22
CA ILE A 218 8.75 -0.25 -1.24
C ILE A 218 7.40 -0.80 -1.68
N GLU A 219 6.84 -0.22 -2.74
CA GLU A 219 5.80 -0.85 -3.57
C GLU A 219 6.50 -1.80 -4.56
N PRO A 220 6.11 -3.08 -4.69
CA PRO A 220 6.78 -4.02 -5.58
C PRO A 220 6.32 -3.86 -7.02
N LEU A 221 7.25 -3.91 -7.98
CA LEU A 221 7.08 -3.85 -9.44
C LEU A 221 6.52 -2.53 -9.99
N VAL A 222 5.62 -1.85 -9.27
CA VAL A 222 4.94 -0.65 -9.76
C VAL A 222 4.57 0.29 -8.61
N GLN A 223 4.90 1.57 -8.76
CA GLN A 223 4.41 2.63 -7.87
C GLN A 223 3.08 3.13 -8.45
N ALA A 224 1.99 2.63 -7.86
CA ALA A 224 0.66 2.76 -8.48
C ALA A 224 0.11 4.19 -8.42
N ALA A 225 0.10 4.82 -7.25
CA ALA A 225 -0.49 6.15 -7.05
C ALA A 225 0.26 7.26 -7.79
N ALA A 226 1.54 7.08 -8.07
CA ALA A 226 2.36 8.01 -8.85
C ALA A 226 2.07 7.97 -10.38
N GLY A 227 1.13 7.14 -10.82
CA GLY A 227 0.76 7.00 -12.23
C GLY A 227 1.25 5.69 -12.86
N MET A 228 1.26 4.61 -12.11
CA MET A 228 1.69 3.27 -12.57
C MET A 228 3.14 3.25 -13.07
N LEU A 229 4.05 3.79 -12.26
CA LEU A 229 5.47 3.84 -12.59
C LEU A 229 6.11 2.46 -12.45
N MET A 230 6.44 1.85 -13.58
CA MET A 230 7.03 0.51 -13.62
C MET A 230 8.50 0.53 -13.20
N GLN A 231 8.88 -0.46 -12.39
CA GLN A 231 10.25 -0.68 -11.93
C GLN A 231 11.02 -1.60 -12.88
N PRO A 232 12.37 -1.47 -12.99
CA PRO A 232 13.19 -2.38 -13.76
C PRO A 232 13.11 -3.81 -13.21
N LYS A 233 13.10 -4.79 -14.11
CA LYS A 233 13.17 -6.20 -13.71
C LYS A 233 14.46 -6.47 -12.93
N GLY A 234 14.34 -7.15 -11.78
CA GLY A 234 15.45 -7.43 -10.87
C GLY A 234 15.63 -6.40 -9.76
N TYR A 235 14.89 -5.28 -9.79
CA TYR A 235 15.06 -4.21 -8.80
C TYR A 235 14.68 -4.68 -7.39
N ILE A 236 13.47 -5.22 -7.20
CA ILE A 236 13.02 -5.66 -5.86
C ILE A 236 13.89 -6.81 -5.33
N LYS A 237 14.38 -7.69 -6.20
CA LYS A 237 15.33 -8.76 -5.83
C LYS A 237 16.65 -8.17 -5.34
N GLY A 238 17.24 -7.23 -6.09
CA GLY A 238 18.47 -6.54 -5.69
C GLY A 238 18.31 -5.79 -4.38
N VAL A 239 17.18 -5.09 -4.18
CA VAL A 239 16.85 -4.44 -2.91
C VAL A 239 16.81 -5.45 -1.76
N ARG A 240 16.17 -6.62 -1.96
CA ARG A 240 16.14 -7.66 -0.91
C ARG A 240 17.52 -8.21 -0.59
N GLU A 241 18.34 -8.46 -1.60
CA GLU A 241 19.72 -8.94 -1.40
C GLU A 241 20.54 -7.93 -0.59
N LEU A 242 20.45 -6.64 -0.91
CA LEU A 242 21.15 -5.58 -0.20
C LEU A 242 20.63 -5.39 1.24
N THR A 243 19.30 -5.31 1.44
CA THR A 243 18.73 -5.14 2.78
C THR A 243 19.11 -6.31 3.69
N LYS A 244 19.10 -7.54 3.17
CA LYS A 244 19.55 -8.73 3.90
C LYS A 244 21.06 -8.67 4.22
N LYS A 245 21.89 -8.32 3.24
CA LYS A 245 23.34 -8.20 3.40
C LYS A 245 23.72 -7.22 4.52
N TYR A 246 23.01 -6.09 4.60
CA TYR A 246 23.31 -5.01 5.56
C TYR A 246 22.45 -5.06 6.83
N GLY A 247 21.63 -6.10 7.01
CA GLY A 247 20.81 -6.29 8.22
C GLY A 247 19.76 -5.17 8.39
N VAL A 248 19.08 -4.80 7.33
CA VAL A 248 17.96 -3.85 7.27
C VAL A 248 16.69 -4.61 6.98
N LEU A 249 15.58 -4.30 7.66
CA LEU A 249 14.29 -4.93 7.37
C LEU A 249 13.73 -4.43 6.03
N LEU A 250 13.04 -5.31 5.31
CA LEU A 250 12.31 -4.98 4.09
C LEU A 250 10.81 -5.05 4.33
N ILE A 251 10.13 -3.93 4.15
CA ILE A 251 8.66 -3.81 4.15
C ILE A 251 8.21 -3.72 2.69
N VAL A 252 7.34 -4.63 2.26
CA VAL A 252 6.79 -4.64 0.90
C VAL A 252 5.31 -4.28 0.96
N ASP A 253 4.95 -3.16 0.35
CA ASP A 253 3.58 -2.67 0.29
C ASP A 253 2.85 -3.25 -0.92
N GLU A 254 2.04 -4.26 -0.69
CA GLU A 254 1.25 -4.98 -1.71
C GLU A 254 -0.22 -4.49 -1.79
N VAL A 255 -0.55 -3.36 -1.19
CA VAL A 255 -1.94 -2.83 -1.18
C VAL A 255 -2.51 -2.69 -2.58
N ALA A 256 -1.72 -2.21 -3.54
CA ALA A 256 -2.15 -2.08 -4.94
C ALA A 256 -1.87 -3.33 -5.78
N THR A 257 -0.87 -4.13 -5.44
CA THR A 257 -0.31 -5.18 -6.31
C THR A 257 -0.69 -6.60 -5.91
N GLY A 258 -1.12 -6.80 -4.67
CA GLY A 258 -1.45 -8.10 -4.13
C GLY A 258 -2.73 -8.73 -4.68
N PHE A 259 -3.00 -9.94 -4.23
CA PHE A 259 -4.20 -10.73 -4.50
C PHE A 259 -4.48 -10.95 -5.99
N GLY A 260 -3.43 -11.26 -6.76
CA GLY A 260 -3.54 -11.69 -8.15
C GLY A 260 -3.50 -10.56 -9.18
N ARG A 261 -3.41 -9.30 -8.79
CA ARG A 261 -3.45 -8.15 -9.70
C ARG A 261 -2.34 -8.16 -10.74
N THR A 262 -1.17 -8.66 -10.38
CA THR A 262 0.00 -8.76 -11.29
C THR A 262 0.17 -10.14 -11.94
N GLY A 263 -0.77 -11.09 -11.70
CA GLY A 263 -0.71 -12.46 -12.21
C GLY A 263 -0.03 -13.49 -11.28
N LYS A 264 0.51 -13.04 -10.15
CA LYS A 264 0.90 -13.85 -9.00
C LYS A 264 0.03 -13.47 -7.82
N MET A 265 -0.05 -14.30 -6.76
CA MET A 265 -0.80 -13.94 -5.56
C MET A 265 -0.27 -12.63 -4.98
N PHE A 266 1.05 -12.48 -4.89
CA PHE A 266 1.73 -11.25 -4.51
C PHE A 266 2.80 -10.87 -5.53
N ALA A 267 3.01 -9.58 -5.74
CA ALA A 267 3.93 -9.09 -6.76
C ALA A 267 5.40 -9.44 -6.44
N CYS A 268 5.80 -9.46 -5.18
CA CYS A 268 7.14 -9.86 -4.76
C CYS A 268 7.52 -11.28 -5.18
N GLU A 269 6.55 -12.17 -5.43
CA GLU A 269 6.77 -13.54 -5.91
C GLU A 269 7.32 -13.60 -7.34
N HIS A 270 7.14 -12.56 -8.17
CA HIS A 270 7.68 -12.54 -9.53
C HIS A 270 9.20 -12.63 -9.53
N GLU A 271 9.85 -12.14 -8.51
CA GLU A 271 11.32 -12.16 -8.35
C GLU A 271 11.79 -13.01 -7.15
N GLY A 272 10.90 -13.81 -6.57
CA GLY A 272 11.22 -14.73 -5.47
C GLY A 272 11.64 -14.00 -4.18
N VAL A 273 11.10 -12.81 -3.95
CA VAL A 273 11.43 -11.99 -2.78
C VAL A 273 10.62 -12.41 -1.56
N LEU A 274 11.32 -12.64 -0.45
CA LEU A 274 10.74 -12.94 0.86
C LEU A 274 10.94 -11.71 1.76
N PRO A 275 9.94 -10.85 1.95
CA PRO A 275 10.05 -9.67 2.79
C PRO A 275 10.02 -10.01 4.29
N ASP A 276 10.40 -9.05 5.13
CA ASP A 276 10.30 -9.19 6.59
C ASP A 276 8.90 -8.77 7.10
N LEU A 277 8.26 -7.81 6.41
CA LEU A 277 6.86 -7.38 6.59
C LEU A 277 6.22 -7.14 5.22
N MET A 278 4.90 -7.40 5.13
CA MET A 278 4.14 -7.17 3.92
C MET A 278 2.74 -6.63 4.27
#